data_7897414039aafc07c4a60daee687519f
#
_entry.id   7897414039aafc07c4a60daee687519f
#
_cell.length_a   1.000
_cell.length_b   1.000
_cell.length_c   1.000
_cell.angle_alpha   90.00
_cell.angle_beta   90.00
_cell.angle_gamma   90.00
#
_symmetry.space_group_name_H-M   'P 1'
#
loop_
_entity.id
_entity.type
_entity.pdbx_description
1 polymer ?
#
loop_
_entity_poly.entity_id
_entity_poly.type
_entity_poly.pdbx_seq_one_letter_code
_entity_poly.pdbx_strand_id
1 'polypeptide(L)'
;MATNHFVDTHTFLWYLAGSAQLGSAAKAVLQDPTSELLIPATALAEACWIVERGRVALTVSDVLAAIDNDPRITVLSLDRSVIERSNGLAAIGEMHDRQIVATALVWQDQGEAVDLLTKDGNITASGVITVVW
;
A
#
# COMPACT_ATOMS: atom_id res chain seq x y z
N MET A 1 14.28 14.13 -6.77
CA MET A 1 13.32 13.15 -7.30
C MET A 1 12.19 12.97 -6.29
N ALA A 2 10.96 13.06 -6.74
CA ALA A 2 9.81 12.86 -5.85
C ALA A 2 9.71 11.37 -5.47
N THR A 3 9.32 11.10 -4.24
CA THR A 3 9.10 9.73 -3.75
C THR A 3 7.70 9.25 -4.15
N ASN A 4 7.62 8.03 -4.63
CA ASN A 4 6.36 7.33 -4.90
C ASN A 4 5.99 6.54 -3.65
N HIS A 5 4.87 6.90 -3.03
CA HIS A 5 4.43 6.31 -1.77
C HIS A 5 3.45 5.18 -2.03
N PHE A 6 3.90 3.95 -1.79
CA PHE A 6 3.04 2.77 -1.86
C PHE A 6 2.29 2.61 -0.55
N VAL A 7 1.03 2.20 -0.63
CA VAL A 7 0.13 2.17 0.52
C VAL A 7 -0.35 0.74 0.78
N ASP A 8 -0.06 0.23 1.97
CA ASP A 8 -0.50 -1.09 2.40
C ASP A 8 -1.99 -1.10 2.75
N THR A 9 -2.59 -2.27 2.78
CA THR A 9 -4.02 -2.52 2.98
C THR A 9 -4.59 -1.80 4.19
N HIS A 10 -4.08 -2.08 5.40
CA HIS A 10 -4.59 -1.49 6.63
C HIS A 10 -4.31 -0.01 6.72
N THR A 11 -3.18 0.45 6.21
CA THR A 11 -2.84 1.87 6.16
C THR A 11 -3.90 2.65 5.40
N PHE A 12 -4.31 2.15 4.24
CA PHE A 12 -5.34 2.78 3.43
C PHE A 12 -6.70 2.80 4.14
N LEU A 13 -7.12 1.66 4.70
CA LEU A 13 -8.39 1.57 5.43
C LEU A 13 -8.41 2.47 6.66
N TRP A 14 -7.34 2.52 7.44
CA TRP A 14 -7.26 3.38 8.61
C TRP A 14 -7.29 4.86 8.22
N TYR A 15 -6.66 5.23 7.12
CA TYR A 15 -6.73 6.59 6.60
C TYR A 15 -8.17 6.97 6.23
N LEU A 16 -8.87 6.13 5.48
CA LEU A 16 -10.26 6.39 5.08
C LEU A 16 -11.22 6.44 6.27
N ALA A 17 -11.00 5.59 7.26
CA ALA A 17 -11.84 5.51 8.46
C ALA A 17 -11.48 6.57 9.53
N GLY A 18 -10.41 7.32 9.36
CA GLY A 18 -9.95 8.29 10.37
C GLY A 18 -9.44 7.61 11.64
N SER A 19 -8.89 6.41 11.54
CA SER A 19 -8.45 5.62 12.69
C SER A 19 -7.23 6.20 13.39
N ALA A 20 -7.22 6.15 14.73
CA ALA A 20 -6.07 6.51 15.55
C ALA A 20 -4.90 5.51 15.42
N GLN A 21 -5.11 4.36 14.80
CA GLN A 21 -4.06 3.37 14.55
C GLN A 21 -3.08 3.79 13.46
N LEU A 22 -3.46 4.77 12.63
CA LEU A 22 -2.59 5.29 11.57
C LEU A 22 -1.41 6.03 12.18
N GLY A 23 -0.19 5.64 11.80
CA GLY A 23 1.04 6.27 12.26
C GLY A 23 1.16 7.72 11.82
N SER A 24 1.82 8.56 12.63
CA SER A 24 1.88 10.02 12.39
C SER A 24 2.65 10.38 11.11
N ALA A 25 3.73 9.66 10.81
CA ALA A 25 4.51 9.89 9.60
C ALA A 25 3.75 9.45 8.34
N ALA A 26 3.09 8.29 8.38
CA ALA A 26 2.24 7.82 7.30
C ALA A 26 1.07 8.78 7.06
N LYS A 27 0.43 9.25 8.13
CA LYS A 27 -0.65 10.22 8.04
C LYS A 27 -0.22 11.52 7.38
N ALA A 28 0.96 12.03 7.73
CA ALA A 28 1.51 13.24 7.13
C ALA A 28 1.68 13.09 5.62
N VAL A 29 2.18 11.95 5.16
CA VAL A 29 2.31 11.64 3.73
C VAL A 29 0.95 11.58 3.05
N LEU A 30 -0.02 10.88 3.65
CA LEU A 30 -1.36 10.72 3.09
C LEU A 30 -2.14 12.03 3.02
N GLN A 31 -1.87 12.96 3.93
CA GLN A 31 -2.53 14.27 3.96
C GLN A 31 -1.84 15.33 3.08
N ASP A 32 -0.62 15.10 2.65
CA ASP A 32 0.11 16.04 1.81
C ASP A 32 -0.51 16.09 0.40
N PRO A 33 -1.02 17.27 -0.04
CA PRO A 33 -1.69 17.37 -1.34
C PRO A 33 -0.76 17.13 -2.54
N THR A 34 0.56 17.13 -2.32
CA THR A 34 1.55 16.88 -3.37
C THR A 34 2.01 15.42 -3.46
N SER A 35 1.56 14.56 -2.55
CA SER A 35 1.96 13.15 -2.53
C SER A 35 1.46 12.38 -3.75
N GLU A 36 2.32 11.52 -4.30
CA GLU A 36 1.93 10.46 -5.23
C GLU A 36 1.66 9.20 -4.42
N LEU A 37 0.42 8.72 -4.46
CA LEU A 37 -0.06 7.57 -3.68
C LEU A 37 -0.36 6.41 -4.61
N LEU A 38 0.31 5.30 -4.40
CA LEU A 38 0.21 4.12 -5.26
C LEU A 38 -0.35 2.96 -4.45
N ILE A 39 -1.47 2.42 -4.89
CA ILE A 39 -2.12 1.29 -4.22
C ILE A 39 -1.92 0.03 -5.06
N PRO A 40 -1.13 -0.95 -4.58
CA PRO A 40 -1.05 -2.25 -5.25
C PRO A 40 -2.43 -2.90 -5.37
N ALA A 41 -2.74 -3.52 -6.50
CA ALA A 41 -4.01 -4.21 -6.70
C ALA A 41 -4.31 -5.23 -5.59
N THR A 42 -3.28 -5.93 -5.10
CA THR A 42 -3.41 -6.86 -3.98
C THR A 42 -3.93 -6.16 -2.72
N ALA A 43 -3.39 -4.97 -2.40
CA ALA A 43 -3.83 -4.20 -1.24
C ALA A 43 -5.30 -3.74 -1.39
N LEU A 44 -5.70 -3.33 -2.58
CA LEU A 44 -7.09 -2.97 -2.85
C LEU A 44 -8.02 -4.18 -2.71
N ALA A 45 -7.63 -5.34 -3.24
CA ALA A 45 -8.40 -6.57 -3.12
C ALA A 45 -8.60 -6.97 -1.65
N GLU A 46 -7.53 -6.91 -0.86
CA GLU A 46 -7.61 -7.19 0.59
C GLU A 46 -8.50 -6.17 1.33
N ALA A 47 -8.38 -4.89 0.97
CA ALA A 47 -9.20 -3.82 1.56
C ALA A 47 -10.70 -4.08 1.33
N CYS A 48 -11.08 -4.39 0.10
CA CYS A 48 -12.47 -4.72 -0.24
C CYS A 48 -12.95 -5.97 0.51
N TRP A 49 -12.09 -7.00 0.60
CA TRP A 49 -12.41 -8.23 1.31
C TRP A 49 -12.67 -8.00 2.81
N ILE A 50 -11.85 -7.15 3.45
CA ILE A 50 -12.01 -6.78 4.87
C ILE A 50 -13.31 -6.00 5.10
N VAL A 51 -13.59 -5.05 4.23
CA VAL A 51 -14.78 -4.19 4.31
C VAL A 51 -16.06 -5.00 4.13
N GLU A 52 -16.10 -5.94 3.18
CA GLU A 52 -17.23 -6.85 2.97
C GLU A 52 -17.57 -7.66 4.22
N ARG A 53 -16.61 -7.93 5.09
CA ARG A 53 -16.78 -8.68 6.33
C ARG A 53 -17.15 -7.82 7.53
N GLY A 54 -17.42 -6.54 7.30
CA GLY A 54 -17.88 -5.63 8.35
C GLY A 54 -16.85 -5.32 9.43
N ARG A 55 -15.57 -5.54 9.17
CA ARG A 55 -14.48 -5.29 10.13
C ARG A 55 -14.11 -3.81 10.24
N VAL A 56 -14.56 -3.00 9.31
CA VAL A 56 -14.33 -1.56 9.26
C VAL A 56 -15.65 -0.89 8.90
N ALA A 57 -15.94 0.28 9.45
CA ALA A 57 -17.18 1.02 9.20
C ALA A 57 -17.14 1.75 7.84
N LEU A 58 -16.88 1.01 6.77
CA LEU A 58 -16.83 1.47 5.39
C LEU A 58 -17.54 0.45 4.50
N THR A 59 -18.02 0.89 3.35
CA THR A 59 -18.51 0.00 2.29
C THR A 59 -17.47 -0.11 1.18
N VAL A 60 -17.58 -1.13 0.33
CA VAL A 60 -16.73 -1.25 -0.87
C VAL A 60 -16.91 0.00 -1.74
N SER A 61 -18.15 0.50 -1.84
CA SER A 61 -18.44 1.72 -2.59
C SER A 61 -17.69 2.93 -2.04
N ASP A 62 -17.56 3.05 -0.71
CA ASP A 62 -16.78 4.12 -0.08
C ASP A 62 -15.30 4.03 -0.47
N VAL A 63 -14.74 2.83 -0.46
CA VAL A 63 -13.32 2.60 -0.82
C VAL A 63 -13.06 2.98 -2.27
N LEU A 64 -13.91 2.52 -3.18
CA LEU A 64 -13.75 2.82 -4.62
C LEU A 64 -13.98 4.30 -4.92
N ALA A 65 -14.96 4.94 -4.28
CA ALA A 65 -15.21 6.36 -4.44
C ALA A 65 -14.03 7.22 -3.96
N ALA A 66 -13.39 6.84 -2.86
CA ALA A 66 -12.21 7.54 -2.35
C ALA A 66 -11.06 7.52 -3.38
N ILE A 67 -10.88 6.41 -4.07
CA ILE A 67 -9.88 6.29 -5.14
C ILE A 67 -10.27 7.16 -6.34
N ASP A 68 -11.52 7.07 -6.79
CA ASP A 68 -12.00 7.79 -7.97
C ASP A 68 -11.98 9.31 -7.78
N ASN A 69 -12.17 9.77 -6.55
CA ASN A 69 -12.25 11.20 -6.22
C ASN A 69 -10.91 11.83 -5.83
N ASP A 70 -9.85 11.04 -5.70
CA ASP A 70 -8.52 11.55 -5.32
C ASP A 70 -7.52 11.38 -6.48
N PRO A 71 -7.17 12.48 -7.19
CA PRO A 71 -6.27 12.40 -8.34
C PRO A 71 -4.83 12.01 -7.97
N ARG A 72 -4.46 12.02 -6.69
CA ARG A 72 -3.14 11.59 -6.22
C ARG A 72 -3.01 10.08 -6.20
N ILE A 73 -4.13 9.33 -6.21
CA ILE A 73 -4.15 7.87 -6.06
C ILE A 73 -4.16 7.20 -7.42
N THR A 74 -3.24 6.25 -7.59
CA THR A 74 -3.19 5.33 -8.74
C THR A 74 -3.16 3.90 -8.24
N VAL A 75 -4.03 3.05 -8.78
CA VAL A 75 -4.01 1.62 -8.50
C VAL A 75 -3.10 0.93 -9.51
N LEU A 76 -2.18 0.11 -9.02
CA LEU A 76 -1.21 -0.61 -9.87
C LEU A 76 -1.59 -2.07 -10.00
N SER A 77 -1.57 -2.57 -11.23
CA SER A 77 -1.93 -3.95 -11.56
C SER A 77 -0.98 -4.97 -10.94
N LEU A 78 -1.54 -6.13 -10.58
CA LEU A 78 -0.77 -7.32 -10.24
C LEU A 78 -0.50 -8.08 -11.53
N ASP A 79 0.60 -7.74 -12.19
CA ASP A 79 0.99 -8.36 -13.45
C ASP A 79 2.10 -9.41 -13.25
N ARG A 80 2.54 -10.01 -14.37
CA ARG A 80 3.59 -11.03 -14.33
C ARG A 80 4.90 -10.53 -13.74
N SER A 81 5.31 -9.30 -14.04
CA SER A 81 6.55 -8.71 -13.50
C SER A 81 6.53 -8.66 -11.98
N VAL A 82 5.40 -8.25 -11.41
CA VAL A 82 5.21 -8.20 -9.95
C VAL A 82 5.27 -9.60 -9.35
N ILE A 83 4.60 -10.57 -9.98
CA ILE A 83 4.61 -11.97 -9.50
C ILE A 83 6.01 -12.54 -9.52
N GLU A 84 6.76 -12.35 -10.61
CA GLU A 84 8.14 -12.82 -10.70
C GLU A 84 9.02 -12.15 -9.63
N ARG A 85 8.88 -10.85 -9.41
CA ARG A 85 9.65 -10.12 -8.40
C ARG A 85 9.31 -10.60 -6.99
N SER A 86 8.05 -10.96 -6.72
CA SER A 86 7.60 -11.46 -5.42
C SER A 86 8.24 -12.80 -5.05
N ASN A 87 8.55 -13.64 -6.02
CA ASN A 87 9.14 -14.96 -5.77
C ASN A 87 10.53 -14.88 -5.13
N GLY A 88 11.24 -13.77 -5.26
CA GLY A 88 12.55 -13.58 -4.64
C GLY A 88 12.52 -13.06 -3.21
N LEU A 89 11.35 -12.80 -2.63
CA LEU A 89 11.21 -12.17 -1.32
C LEU A 89 11.08 -13.20 -0.18
N ALA A 90 12.09 -14.07 -0.04
CA ALA A 90 12.09 -15.15 0.95
C ALA A 90 11.99 -14.64 2.41
N ALA A 91 12.46 -13.42 2.68
CA ALA A 91 12.40 -12.80 4.01
C ALA A 91 10.96 -12.41 4.43
N ILE A 92 10.03 -12.39 3.50
CA ILE A 92 8.61 -12.10 3.75
C ILE A 92 7.84 -13.40 3.59
N GLY A 93 7.20 -13.88 4.66
CA GLY A 93 6.58 -15.21 4.70
C GLY A 93 5.20 -15.29 4.04
N GLU A 94 4.46 -14.18 3.96
CA GLU A 94 3.07 -14.17 3.51
C GLU A 94 2.98 -13.68 2.05
N MET A 95 2.20 -14.42 1.25
CA MET A 95 2.12 -14.22 -0.20
C MET A 95 1.62 -12.82 -0.59
N HIS A 96 0.55 -12.33 0.07
CA HIS A 96 -0.02 -11.02 -0.28
C HIS A 96 0.95 -9.89 0.08
N ASP A 97 1.66 -10.00 1.21
CA ASP A 97 2.67 -9.03 1.60
C ASP A 97 3.82 -9.00 0.59
N ARG A 98 4.23 -10.17 0.06
CA ARG A 98 5.22 -10.23 -1.03
C ARG A 98 4.75 -9.49 -2.27
N GLN A 99 3.48 -9.64 -2.65
CA GLN A 99 2.90 -8.99 -3.83
C GLN A 99 2.86 -7.47 -3.66
N ILE A 100 2.48 -6.99 -2.48
CA ILE A 100 2.44 -5.56 -2.17
C ILE A 100 3.84 -4.96 -2.26
N VAL A 101 4.80 -5.58 -1.59
CA VAL A 101 6.20 -5.11 -1.60
C VAL A 101 6.80 -5.19 -3.00
N ALA A 102 6.57 -6.30 -3.72
CA ALA A 102 7.08 -6.48 -5.07
C ALA A 102 6.56 -5.43 -6.05
N THR A 103 5.31 -4.98 -5.89
CA THR A 103 4.75 -3.92 -6.71
C THR A 103 5.60 -2.64 -6.61
N ALA A 104 6.03 -2.29 -5.41
CA ALA A 104 6.91 -1.15 -5.17
C ALA A 104 8.33 -1.41 -5.69
N LEU A 105 8.86 -2.63 -5.47
CA LEU A 105 10.23 -2.95 -5.87
C LEU A 105 10.41 -3.00 -7.39
N VAL A 106 9.39 -3.34 -8.15
CA VAL A 106 9.44 -3.24 -9.63
C VAL A 106 9.72 -1.79 -10.05
N TRP A 107 9.10 -0.82 -9.40
CA TRP A 107 9.37 0.59 -9.66
C TRP A 107 10.78 1.01 -9.21
N GLN A 108 11.19 0.57 -8.03
CA GLN A 108 12.54 0.85 -7.52
C GLN A 108 13.63 0.29 -8.45
N ASP A 109 13.42 -0.91 -8.97
CA ASP A 109 14.35 -1.55 -9.91
C ASP A 109 14.48 -0.76 -11.22
N GLN A 110 13.48 0.05 -11.56
CA GLN A 110 13.49 0.95 -12.72
C GLN A 110 14.10 2.33 -12.42
N GLY A 111 14.62 2.53 -11.21
CA GLY A 111 15.28 3.77 -10.81
C GLY A 111 14.37 4.77 -10.09
N GLU A 112 13.12 4.41 -9.78
CA GLU A 112 12.20 5.27 -9.05
C GLU A 112 12.48 5.24 -7.55
N ALA A 113 12.32 6.38 -6.87
CA ALA A 113 12.34 6.44 -5.41
C ALA A 113 11.00 5.96 -4.88
N VAL A 114 11.01 4.96 -3.99
CA VAL A 114 9.81 4.37 -3.42
C VAL A 114 9.92 4.20 -1.92
N ASP A 115 8.79 4.25 -1.24
CA ASP A 115 8.63 3.76 0.12
C ASP A 115 7.27 3.06 0.27
N LEU A 116 7.09 2.39 1.39
CA LEU A 116 5.84 1.70 1.72
C LEU A 116 5.30 2.21 3.05
N LEU A 117 4.07 2.70 3.04
CA LEU A 117 3.35 3.11 4.25
C LEU A 117 2.71 1.87 4.86
N THR A 118 3.35 1.31 5.87
CA THR A 118 2.89 0.08 6.53
C THR A 118 3.28 0.03 8.00
N LYS A 119 2.43 -0.61 8.80
CA LYS A 119 2.71 -0.97 10.19
C LYS A 119 3.28 -2.39 10.32
N ASP A 120 3.29 -3.16 9.24
CA ASP A 120 3.65 -4.59 9.29
C ASP A 120 5.10 -4.78 9.77
N GLY A 121 5.25 -5.48 10.91
CA GLY A 121 6.55 -5.74 11.51
C GLY A 121 7.41 -6.69 10.70
N ASN A 122 6.82 -7.65 9.98
CA ASN A 122 7.55 -8.60 9.15
C ASN A 122 8.14 -7.93 7.91
N ILE A 123 7.38 -7.04 7.29
CA ILE A 123 7.88 -6.24 6.16
C ILE A 123 9.01 -5.33 6.63
N THR A 124 8.82 -4.63 7.74
CA THR A 124 9.84 -3.74 8.31
C THR A 124 11.12 -4.51 8.65
N ALA A 125 10.98 -5.66 9.31
CA ALA A 125 12.12 -6.50 9.70
C ALA A 125 12.87 -7.09 8.50
N SER A 126 12.21 -7.27 7.36
CA SER A 126 12.83 -7.81 6.14
C SER A 126 13.92 -6.90 5.58
N GLY A 127 13.82 -5.61 5.79
CA GLY A 127 14.79 -4.61 5.31
C GLY A 127 14.84 -4.46 3.80
N VAL A 128 13.90 -5.04 3.03
CA VAL A 128 13.94 -5.02 1.56
C VAL A 128 13.42 -3.73 0.95
N ILE A 129 12.67 -2.94 1.72
CA ILE A 129 12.07 -1.69 1.26
C ILE A 129 12.07 -0.66 2.39
N THR A 130 12.18 0.62 2.04
CA THR A 130 12.01 1.72 3.00
C THR A 130 10.57 1.77 3.48
N VAL A 131 10.38 1.78 4.80
CA VAL A 131 9.06 1.82 5.45
C VAL A 131 8.87 3.18 6.12
N VAL A 132 7.66 3.71 5.99
CA VAL A 132 7.20 4.95 6.66
C VAL A 132 5.99 4.62 7.52
N TRP A 133 6.04 5.06 8.79
CA TRP A 133 4.92 4.85 9.72
C TRP A 133 4.75 5.97 10.74
#